data_3d5fd2b5e08b352743d8804095903ccc
#
_entry.id   3d5fd2b5e08b352743d8804095903ccc
#
_cell.length_a   1.000
_cell.length_b   1.000
_cell.length_c   1.000
_cell.angle_alpha   90.00
_cell.angle_beta   90.00
_cell.angle_gamma   90.00
#
_symmetry.space_group_name_H-M   'P 1'
#
loop_
_entity.id
_entity.type
_entity.pdbx_description
1 polymer ?
#
loop_
_entity_poly.entity_id
_entity_poly.type
_entity_poly.pdbx_seq_one_letter_code
_entity_poly.pdbx_strand_id
1 'polypeptide(L)'
;MPTRPHRVFVSFDFDNDRRLRQFIIDQARLPYSPFEVADWSLKEAAPKRNWEAEARERIIRSDSVLVMLGPYTHRAPGVVKEVKMAKEMGKPIFQIIGYRDSHPRRVANAGRVYRWNWKNLRRLLAPVRFVDRRYRGKIFRSRNSFRQSRRFF
;
A
#
# COMPACT_ATOMS: atom_id res chain seq x y z
N MET A 1 -5.80 -23.35 -5.63
CA MET A 1 -4.63 -22.55 -6.06
C MET A 1 -3.93 -21.98 -4.84
N PRO A 2 -2.64 -22.21 -4.70
CA PRO A 2 -1.90 -21.65 -3.58
C PRO A 2 -1.89 -20.12 -3.64
N THR A 3 -2.03 -19.51 -2.48
CA THR A 3 -1.98 -18.07 -2.31
C THR A 3 -0.86 -17.69 -1.35
N ARG A 4 -0.37 -16.47 -1.46
CA ARG A 4 0.53 -15.86 -0.50
C ARG A 4 -0.09 -14.60 0.09
N PRO A 5 0.37 -14.14 1.24
CA PRO A 5 -0.07 -12.85 1.77
C PRO A 5 0.18 -11.72 0.77
N HIS A 6 -0.75 -10.76 0.74
CA HIS A 6 -0.58 -9.55 -0.04
C HIS A 6 0.55 -8.71 0.56
N ARG A 7 1.53 -8.33 -0.24
CA ARG A 7 2.61 -7.45 0.19
C ARG A 7 2.22 -6.01 -0.06
N VAL A 8 2.10 -5.24 1.00
CA VAL A 8 1.75 -3.82 0.92
C VAL A 8 2.91 -2.94 1.35
N PHE A 9 3.21 -1.92 0.53
CA PHE A 9 4.07 -0.83 0.93
C PHE A 9 3.19 0.25 1.57
N VAL A 10 3.50 0.64 2.79
CA VAL A 10 2.72 1.65 3.50
C VAL A 10 3.45 2.99 3.49
N SER A 11 2.78 3.98 2.92
CA SER A 11 3.24 5.36 2.87
C SER A 11 2.51 6.18 3.94
N PHE A 12 3.25 6.87 4.78
CA PHE A 12 2.71 7.68 5.87
C PHE A 12 3.64 8.86 6.19
N ASP A 13 3.09 9.87 6.84
CA ASP A 13 3.87 11.00 7.33
C ASP A 13 4.70 10.57 8.54
N PHE A 14 5.98 10.32 8.30
CA PHE A 14 6.89 9.80 9.31
C PHE A 14 7.03 10.73 10.52
N ASP A 15 7.00 12.03 10.30
CA ASP A 15 7.21 13.00 11.38
C ASP A 15 6.01 13.14 12.31
N ASN A 16 4.79 13.01 11.77
CA ASN A 16 3.56 13.29 12.51
C ASN A 16 2.73 12.05 12.86
N ASP A 17 2.84 10.96 12.11
CA ASP A 17 1.89 9.84 12.16
C ASP A 17 2.53 8.47 12.48
N ARG A 18 3.53 8.45 13.35
CA ARG A 18 4.19 7.19 13.75
C ARG A 18 3.24 6.14 14.34
N ARG A 19 2.16 6.58 14.98
CA ARG A 19 1.14 5.67 15.54
C ARG A 19 0.43 4.87 14.46
N LEU A 20 0.18 5.45 13.30
CA LEU A 20 -0.47 4.77 12.19
C LEU A 20 0.37 3.59 11.69
N ARG A 21 1.68 3.76 11.66
CA ARG A 21 2.63 2.70 11.37
C ARG A 21 2.43 1.50 12.30
N GLN A 22 2.44 1.74 13.60
CA GLN A 22 2.32 0.66 14.58
C GLN A 22 0.99 -0.07 14.43
N PHE A 23 -0.10 0.64 14.24
CA PHE A 23 -1.42 0.05 14.07
C PHE A 23 -1.51 -0.90 12.86
N ILE A 24 -0.99 -0.50 11.72
CA ILE A 24 -1.04 -1.36 10.53
C ILE A 24 -0.10 -2.56 10.65
N ILE A 25 1.04 -2.41 11.30
CA ILE A 25 1.96 -3.52 11.60
C ILE A 25 1.30 -4.54 12.52
N ASP A 26 0.63 -4.08 13.57
CA ASP A 26 -0.07 -4.95 14.51
C ASP A 26 -1.18 -5.74 13.82
N GLN A 27 -1.94 -5.10 12.93
CA GLN A 27 -2.95 -5.78 12.13
C GLN A 27 -2.35 -6.82 11.18
N ALA A 28 -1.22 -6.51 10.55
CA ALA A 28 -0.52 -7.43 9.66
C ALA A 28 -0.01 -8.69 10.38
N ARG A 29 0.32 -8.57 11.67
CA ARG A 29 0.82 -9.68 12.49
C ARG A 29 -0.25 -10.62 13.05
N LEU A 30 -1.53 -10.26 12.90
CA LEU A 30 -2.62 -11.14 13.34
C LEU A 30 -2.58 -12.45 12.57
N PRO A 31 -2.85 -13.61 13.22
CA PRO A 31 -2.73 -14.93 12.59
C PRO A 31 -3.57 -15.11 11.32
N TYR A 32 -4.68 -14.37 11.23
CA TYR A 32 -5.62 -14.43 10.11
C TYR A 32 -5.48 -13.25 9.14
N SER A 33 -4.40 -12.47 9.25
CA SER A 33 -4.18 -11.34 8.35
C SER A 33 -3.95 -11.81 6.92
N PRO A 34 -4.64 -11.23 5.92
CA PRO A 34 -4.42 -11.56 4.52
C PRO A 34 -3.20 -10.87 3.91
N PHE A 35 -2.56 -9.96 4.65
CA PHE A 35 -1.48 -9.14 4.14
C PHE A 35 -0.27 -9.10 5.07
N GLU A 36 0.87 -8.77 4.49
CA GLU A 36 2.11 -8.44 5.20
C GLU A 36 2.58 -7.06 4.78
N VAL A 37 3.23 -6.35 5.68
CA VAL A 37 3.80 -5.03 5.43
C VAL A 37 5.25 -5.18 4.97
N ALA A 38 5.61 -4.51 3.88
CA ALA A 38 7.00 -4.43 3.46
C ALA A 38 7.88 -3.86 4.59
N ASP A 39 9.08 -4.41 4.73
CA ASP A 39 9.94 -4.16 5.88
C ASP A 39 10.18 -2.66 6.14
N TRP A 40 9.91 -2.24 7.36
CA TRP A 40 10.00 -0.87 7.82
C TRP A 40 11.32 -0.51 8.47
N SER A 41 12.05 -1.51 8.94
CA SER A 41 13.25 -1.33 9.74
C SER A 41 14.30 -0.47 9.04
N LEU A 42 14.26 -0.44 7.73
CA LEU A 42 15.21 0.27 6.91
C LEU A 42 14.92 1.78 6.77
N LYS A 43 13.66 2.23 6.92
CA LYS A 43 13.35 3.68 6.90
C LYS A 43 14.02 4.43 8.05
N GLU A 44 14.19 3.76 9.19
CA GLU A 44 14.86 4.34 10.35
C GLU A 44 16.39 4.24 10.27
N ALA A 45 16.90 3.23 9.56
CA ALA A 45 18.33 2.93 9.48
C ALA A 45 19.02 3.51 8.23
N ALA A 46 18.26 3.87 7.19
CA ALA A 46 18.84 4.34 5.95
C ALA A 46 19.33 5.79 6.04
N PRO A 47 20.54 6.10 5.55
CA PRO A 47 20.95 7.48 5.35
C PRO A 47 19.94 8.22 4.49
N LYS A 48 19.62 9.47 4.84
CA LYS A 48 18.61 10.29 4.12
C LYS A 48 18.80 10.34 2.60
N ARG A 49 20.04 10.23 2.11
CA ARG A 49 20.38 10.24 0.67
C ARG A 49 20.01 8.96 -0.08
N ASN A 50 19.80 7.83 0.61
CA ASN A 50 19.51 6.54 -0.04
C ASN A 50 18.06 6.09 0.11
N TRP A 51 17.24 6.82 0.87
CA TRP A 51 15.88 6.38 1.15
C TRP A 51 14.99 6.27 -0.10
N GLU A 52 15.20 7.13 -1.11
CA GLU A 52 14.43 7.08 -2.36
C GLU A 52 14.69 5.79 -3.14
N ALA A 53 15.96 5.38 -3.26
CA ALA A 53 16.34 4.14 -3.91
C ALA A 53 15.76 2.92 -3.19
N GLU A 54 15.79 2.91 -1.87
CA GLU A 54 15.22 1.84 -1.06
C GLU A 54 13.70 1.81 -1.12
N ALA A 55 13.06 2.97 -1.10
CA ALA A 55 11.60 3.06 -1.29
C ALA A 55 11.18 2.49 -2.64
N ARG A 56 11.89 2.84 -3.72
CA ARG A 56 11.66 2.27 -5.06
C ARG A 56 11.75 0.75 -5.06
N GLU A 57 12.78 0.21 -4.48
CA GLU A 57 13.02 -1.23 -4.43
C GLU A 57 11.91 -1.97 -3.69
N ARG A 58 11.41 -1.41 -2.60
CA ARG A 58 10.30 -1.98 -1.84
C ARG A 58 8.97 -1.86 -2.54
N ILE A 59 8.70 -0.73 -3.17
CA ILE A 59 7.50 -0.54 -3.99
C ILE A 59 7.48 -1.54 -5.13
N ILE A 60 8.60 -1.77 -5.82
CA ILE A 60 8.71 -2.78 -6.88
C ILE A 60 8.32 -4.17 -6.36
N ARG A 61 8.76 -4.54 -5.17
CA ARG A 61 8.49 -5.85 -4.55
C ARG A 61 7.11 -5.98 -3.93
N SER A 62 6.37 -4.88 -3.81
CA SER A 62 5.04 -4.85 -3.23
C SER A 62 3.96 -5.06 -4.28
N ASP A 63 2.82 -5.57 -3.85
CA ASP A 63 1.65 -5.75 -4.71
C ASP A 63 0.84 -4.46 -4.84
N SER A 64 0.84 -3.62 -3.80
CA SER A 64 0.17 -2.32 -3.77
C SER A 64 0.81 -1.36 -2.80
N VAL A 65 0.39 -0.10 -2.89
CA VAL A 65 0.79 0.97 -1.96
C VAL A 65 -0.43 1.46 -1.20
N LEU A 66 -0.33 1.48 0.11
CA LEU A 66 -1.34 1.99 1.02
C LEU A 66 -0.87 3.29 1.63
N VAL A 67 -1.60 4.38 1.38
CA VAL A 67 -1.34 5.68 1.99
C VAL A 67 -2.20 5.82 3.25
N MET A 68 -1.56 6.00 4.39
CA MET A 68 -2.22 6.22 5.67
C MET A 68 -2.42 7.72 5.90
N LEU A 69 -3.66 8.19 5.83
CA LEU A 69 -3.98 9.61 5.91
C LEU A 69 -4.09 10.09 7.35
N GLY A 70 -3.21 11.01 7.70
CA GLY A 70 -3.30 11.87 8.88
C GLY A 70 -3.51 13.34 8.47
N PRO A 71 -3.39 14.29 9.42
CA PRO A 71 -3.71 15.70 9.17
C PRO A 71 -2.85 16.36 8.09
N TYR A 72 -1.60 15.95 7.93
CA TYR A 72 -0.63 16.61 7.04
C TYR A 72 -0.07 15.70 5.95
N THR A 73 -0.60 14.49 5.80
CA THR A 73 -0.11 13.49 4.85
C THR A 73 -0.14 14.01 3.41
N HIS A 74 -1.16 14.76 3.04
CA HIS A 74 -1.34 15.33 1.70
C HIS A 74 -0.19 16.23 1.23
N ARG A 75 0.58 16.78 2.15
CA ARG A 75 1.74 17.65 1.88
C ARG A 75 3.07 17.09 2.36
N ALA A 76 3.10 15.89 2.94
CA ALA A 76 4.33 15.26 3.37
C ALA A 76 5.22 14.92 2.17
N PRO A 77 6.44 15.49 2.04
CA PRO A 77 7.27 15.31 0.85
C PRO A 77 7.60 13.85 0.54
N GLY A 78 7.86 13.06 1.59
CA GLY A 78 8.14 11.63 1.43
C GLY A 78 6.96 10.85 0.85
N VAL A 79 5.75 11.14 1.31
CA VAL A 79 4.53 10.51 0.79
C VAL A 79 4.29 10.89 -0.66
N VAL A 80 4.41 12.16 -1.00
CA VAL A 80 4.23 12.64 -2.37
C VAL A 80 5.21 11.95 -3.33
N LYS A 81 6.47 11.79 -2.93
CA LYS A 81 7.47 11.08 -3.73
C LYS A 81 7.17 9.58 -3.88
N GLU A 82 6.77 8.93 -2.81
CA GLU A 82 6.41 7.50 -2.82
C GLU A 82 5.18 7.22 -3.71
N VAL A 83 4.18 8.08 -3.66
CA VAL A 83 3.01 8.02 -4.55
C VAL A 83 3.41 8.17 -6.02
N LYS A 84 4.29 9.12 -6.32
CA LYS A 84 4.82 9.32 -7.67
C LYS A 84 5.55 8.07 -8.17
N MET A 85 6.42 7.48 -7.34
CA MET A 85 7.14 6.25 -7.67
C MET A 85 6.16 5.09 -7.96
N ALA A 86 5.18 4.90 -7.11
CA ALA A 86 4.18 3.85 -7.27
C ALA A 86 3.39 4.01 -8.57
N LYS A 87 3.04 5.23 -8.92
CA LYS A 87 2.35 5.55 -10.17
C LYS A 87 3.19 5.24 -11.39
N GLU A 88 4.46 5.65 -11.39
CA GLU A 88 5.41 5.37 -12.47
C GLU A 88 5.60 3.86 -12.68
N MET A 89 5.53 3.08 -11.60
CA MET A 89 5.65 1.62 -11.64
C MET A 89 4.33 0.89 -11.96
N GLY A 90 3.22 1.62 -12.09
CA GLY A 90 1.91 1.03 -12.35
C GLY A 90 1.33 0.24 -11.18
N LYS A 91 1.76 0.51 -9.94
CA LYS A 91 1.24 -0.16 -8.75
C LYS A 91 -0.13 0.39 -8.36
N PRO A 92 -1.06 -0.47 -7.92
CA PRO A 92 -2.30 -0.01 -7.30
C PRO A 92 -2.00 0.82 -6.05
N ILE A 93 -2.72 1.93 -5.89
CA ILE A 93 -2.57 2.82 -4.73
C ILE A 93 -3.95 3.02 -4.09
N PHE A 94 -4.00 2.90 -2.77
CA PHE A 94 -5.19 3.14 -1.95
C PHE A 94 -4.86 4.11 -0.84
N GLN A 95 -5.84 4.90 -0.43
CA GLN A 95 -5.71 5.80 0.73
C GLN A 95 -6.67 5.34 1.83
N ILE A 96 -6.18 5.28 3.06
CA ILE A 96 -6.99 4.93 4.24
C ILE A 96 -6.92 6.06 5.25
N ILE A 97 -8.09 6.46 5.77
CA ILE A 97 -8.20 7.45 6.85
C ILE A 97 -7.62 6.84 8.12
N GLY A 98 -6.52 7.41 8.62
CA GLY A 98 -5.75 6.85 9.72
C GLY A 98 -6.40 7.04 11.09
N TYR A 99 -7.08 8.14 11.30
CA TYR A 99 -7.69 8.47 12.59
C TYR A 99 -9.21 8.48 12.51
N ARG A 100 -9.84 7.83 13.48
CA ARG A 100 -11.29 7.77 13.59
C ARG A 100 -11.89 9.18 13.69
N ASP A 101 -13.03 9.37 13.02
CA ASP A 101 -13.77 10.64 13.01
C ASP A 101 -13.01 11.86 12.45
N SER A 102 -11.91 11.61 11.75
CA SER A 102 -11.17 12.66 11.04
C SER A 102 -11.60 12.76 9.57
N HIS A 103 -11.39 13.94 9.00
CA HIS A 103 -11.63 14.22 7.57
C HIS A 103 -10.38 14.77 6.92
N PRO A 104 -9.31 13.95 6.79
CA PRO A 104 -8.05 14.41 6.24
C PRO A 104 -8.17 14.73 4.75
N ARG A 105 -7.34 15.64 4.27
CA ARG A 105 -7.20 15.86 2.84
C ARG A 105 -6.55 14.64 2.19
N ARG A 106 -7.07 14.27 1.05
CA ARG A 106 -6.48 13.21 0.22
C ARG A 106 -5.14 13.64 -0.36
N VAL A 107 -4.26 12.68 -0.57
CA VAL A 107 -3.05 12.89 -1.37
C VAL A 107 -3.46 12.90 -2.85
N ALA A 108 -2.99 13.89 -3.60
CA ALA A 108 -3.27 13.97 -5.03
C ALA A 108 -2.72 12.75 -5.77
N ASN A 109 -3.49 12.23 -6.72
CA ASN A 109 -3.10 11.10 -7.58
C ASN A 109 -2.81 9.78 -6.85
N ALA A 110 -3.23 9.64 -5.60
CA ALA A 110 -3.00 8.45 -4.79
C ALA A 110 -4.19 7.48 -4.71
N GLY A 111 -5.12 7.59 -5.65
CA GLY A 111 -6.27 6.70 -5.72
C GLY A 111 -7.39 7.06 -4.74
N ARG A 112 -8.31 6.13 -4.56
CA ARG A 112 -9.52 6.32 -3.77
C ARG A 112 -9.23 6.28 -2.27
N VAL A 113 -10.00 7.04 -1.50
CA VAL A 113 -9.95 7.08 -0.03
C VAL A 113 -10.98 6.14 0.57
N TYR A 114 -10.57 5.35 1.56
CA TYR A 114 -11.40 4.39 2.29
C TYR A 114 -11.32 4.64 3.79
N ARG A 115 -12.37 4.24 4.50
CA ARG A 115 -12.33 4.17 5.95
C ARG A 115 -11.47 3.00 6.41
N TRP A 116 -10.75 3.18 7.52
CA TRP A 116 -10.00 2.11 8.14
C TRP A 116 -10.93 1.17 8.88
N ASN A 117 -11.27 0.07 8.26
CA ASN A 117 -11.97 -1.04 8.88
C ASN A 117 -11.47 -2.36 8.28
N TRP A 118 -11.73 -3.43 9.00
CA TRP A 118 -11.24 -4.75 8.61
C TRP A 118 -11.84 -5.24 7.29
N LYS A 119 -13.08 -4.88 7.02
CA LYS A 119 -13.75 -5.20 5.76
C LYS A 119 -13.03 -4.59 4.56
N ASN A 120 -12.63 -3.33 4.63
CA ASN A 120 -11.89 -2.66 3.59
C ASN A 120 -10.48 -3.25 3.42
N LEU A 121 -9.77 -3.51 4.53
CA LEU A 121 -8.45 -4.10 4.47
C LEU A 121 -8.46 -5.49 3.83
N ARG A 122 -9.40 -6.35 4.20
CA ARG A 122 -9.55 -7.68 3.60
C ARG A 122 -9.81 -7.64 2.11
N ARG A 123 -10.59 -6.68 1.66
CA ARG A 123 -10.92 -6.53 0.24
C ARG A 123 -9.77 -5.95 -0.57
N LEU A 124 -9.16 -4.87 -0.07
CA LEU A 124 -8.08 -4.18 -0.76
C LEU A 124 -6.77 -4.96 -0.77
N LEU A 125 -6.49 -5.68 0.30
CA LEU A 125 -5.26 -6.40 0.55
C LEU A 125 -5.48 -7.93 0.59
N ALA A 126 -6.36 -8.42 -0.28
CA ALA A 126 -6.64 -9.85 -0.38
C ALA A 126 -5.38 -10.64 -0.79
N PRO A 127 -5.25 -11.91 -0.32
CA PRO A 127 -4.13 -12.74 -0.70
C PRO A 127 -3.93 -12.82 -2.21
N VAL A 128 -2.68 -12.89 -2.63
CA VAL A 128 -2.31 -12.95 -4.04
C VAL A 128 -2.12 -14.40 -4.47
N ARG A 129 -2.68 -14.77 -5.60
CA ARG A 129 -2.48 -16.10 -6.17
C ARG A 129 -1.07 -16.22 -6.74
N PHE A 130 -0.41 -17.35 -6.48
CA PHE A 130 0.81 -17.67 -7.17
C PHE A 130 0.54 -17.83 -8.65
N VAL A 131 1.26 -17.07 -9.45
CA VAL A 131 1.26 -17.26 -10.91
C VAL A 131 2.46 -18.16 -11.23
N ASP A 132 2.19 -19.39 -11.68
CA ASP A 132 3.25 -20.24 -12.21
C ASP A 132 3.87 -19.53 -13.43
N ARG A 133 5.18 -19.38 -13.41
CA ARG A 133 5.94 -18.74 -14.51
C ARG A 133 5.65 -19.37 -15.88
N ARG A 134 5.16 -20.62 -15.90
CA ARG A 134 4.75 -21.34 -17.12
C ARG A 134 3.51 -20.76 -17.80
N TYR A 135 2.77 -19.87 -17.16
CA TYR A 135 1.53 -19.28 -17.66
C TYR A 135 1.61 -17.77 -17.95
N ARG A 136 2.79 -17.23 -18.21
CA ARG A 136 2.97 -15.80 -18.50
C ARG A 136 2.04 -15.26 -19.59
N GLY A 137 1.64 -16.07 -20.56
CA GLY A 137 0.72 -15.67 -21.62
C GLY A 137 -0.74 -15.42 -21.17
N LYS A 138 -1.15 -15.97 -20.01
CA LYS A 138 -2.51 -15.79 -19.48
C LYS A 138 -2.65 -14.61 -18.51
N ILE A 139 -1.54 -14.00 -18.08
CA ILE A 139 -1.53 -12.86 -17.15
C ILE A 139 -2.15 -11.61 -17.77
N PHE A 140 -2.02 -11.42 -19.09
CA PHE A 140 -2.60 -10.28 -19.81
C PHE A 140 -4.13 -10.25 -19.76
N ARG A 141 -4.81 -11.41 -19.69
CA ARG A 141 -6.28 -11.48 -19.56
C ARG A 141 -6.76 -11.18 -18.14
N SER A 142 -5.93 -11.46 -17.12
CA SER A 142 -6.26 -11.17 -15.72
C SER A 142 -6.20 -9.67 -15.40
N ARG A 143 -5.35 -8.91 -16.08
CA ARG A 143 -5.29 -7.44 -15.92
C ARG A 143 -6.58 -6.74 -16.39
N ASN A 144 -7.28 -7.30 -17.38
CA ASN A 144 -8.54 -6.76 -17.83
C ASN A 144 -9.71 -7.06 -16.87
N SER A 145 -9.68 -8.18 -16.17
CA SER A 145 -10.69 -8.48 -15.15
C SER A 145 -10.55 -7.58 -13.92
N PHE A 146 -9.32 -7.16 -13.58
CA PHE A 146 -9.07 -6.22 -12.49
C PHE A 146 -9.58 -4.80 -12.83
N ARG A 147 -9.58 -4.40 -14.10
CA ARG A 147 -10.18 -3.13 -14.56
C ARG A 147 -11.70 -3.14 -14.46
N GLN A 148 -12.35 -4.29 -14.67
CA GLN A 148 -13.81 -4.39 -14.56
C GLN A 148 -14.28 -4.33 -13.09
N SER A 149 -13.53 -4.91 -12.14
CA SER A 149 -13.90 -4.79 -10.73
C SER A 149 -13.73 -3.37 -10.16
N ARG A 150 -12.99 -2.49 -10.84
CA ARG A 150 -12.91 -1.06 -10.46
C ARG A 150 -14.19 -0.27 -10.81
N ARG A 151 -15.05 -0.78 -11.67
CA ARG A 151 -16.32 -0.12 -12.05
C ARG A 151 -17.44 -0.31 -11.03
N PHE A 152 -17.30 -1.26 -10.10
CA PHE A 152 -18.32 -1.57 -9.10
C PHE A 152 -18.00 -1.06 -7.69
N PHE A 153 -16.99 -0.23 -7.55
CA PHE A 153 -16.64 0.37 -6.25
C PHE A 153 -16.65 1.90 -6.34
#